data_ee0ade7356f3b25b28845552f2b8acdf
#
_entry.id   ee0ade7356f3b25b28845552f2b8acdf
#
_cell.length_a   1.000
_cell.length_b   1.000
_cell.length_c   1.000
_cell.angle_alpha   90.00
_cell.angle_beta   90.00
_cell.angle_gamma   90.00
#
_symmetry.space_group_name_H-M   'P 1'
#
loop_
_entity.id
_entity.type
_entity.pdbx_description
1 polymer ?
#
loop_
_entity_poly.entity_id
_entity_poly.type
_entity_poly.pdbx_seq_one_letter_code
_entity_poly.pdbx_strand_id
1 'polypeptide(L)'
;MSDSEKPGFSRRDFAALAAGGMAAMGHAMPAMAQTPAAPPKAAIEPTRLVSAGETLRPEIVGDFGIVAAGRHYAVAAGTRILMAGGNATDAGVAAVFAAAVTEISHFGFGGEAPTIIFDAKAKKISLISGQGVAPGLATPDKFAAAGVIPGNGPNGGTVPAMVDAMALALQLNGTMTLDQVMQPAIELADGFVMYNFLAEIFVSQQKATSKYKDAYDAYYPGGKLPGTGEIFRQPNLARTMRTIAEADRAAFAKTKDRKAAIQAGRDAFYKGDTARRIGAAMERDGGLMRYEDLAKYKGKVETPAMTSVFGYQVYKAGFWSQGPAMLMALNIAEAAGIASMEPGSAPYLHTVAESIKLAFDDRNMYFGDPDFATVPMKGLLSKEYAAARAKQIGPKASLEHRFGNPWAFEGKARTTPVFTPHMLKAPPKPTADTTAIEVVDKDGNLFSCTPSSGWMLGGAYIAGDTGVPMSNRLTVFDLDPASPNVLVPGKRPRTTLSPSMVLKDGAPYLAIGTPGGDNQDQQIMNVLLRVLAFDQPLQAAIEAPRINSSHFHGSFGIKKDEPGVLEIEDRVPQAVRDDLTARGHKLDVLGPFAVSTGIVATGVVPGSGTLRGAADVRRERYVFGW
;
A
#
# COMPACT_ATOMS: atom_id res chain seq x y z
N MET A 1 47.24 39.65 -24.81
CA MET A 1 47.16 39.27 -26.22
C MET A 1 46.58 37.86 -26.23
N SER A 2 45.41 37.53 -26.71
CA SER A 2 44.26 38.21 -27.31
C SER A 2 43.03 37.39 -26.99
N ASP A 3 41.97 38.10 -26.59
CA ASP A 3 40.62 37.56 -26.43
C ASP A 3 40.08 37.02 -27.75
N SER A 4 39.31 35.95 -27.69
CA SER A 4 38.37 35.59 -28.74
C SER A 4 37.03 35.27 -28.13
N GLU A 5 36.13 36.25 -28.16
CA GLU A 5 34.70 36.16 -27.85
C GLU A 5 33.98 35.16 -28.78
N LYS A 6 33.07 34.37 -28.23
CA LYS A 6 32.07 33.64 -28.99
C LYS A 6 30.73 34.39 -28.91
N PRO A 7 30.02 34.58 -30.05
CA PRO A 7 28.77 35.34 -30.07
C PRO A 7 27.62 34.54 -29.45
N GLY A 8 26.91 35.17 -28.52
CA GLY A 8 25.66 34.66 -27.94
C GLY A 8 24.45 34.92 -28.85
N PHE A 9 23.61 33.91 -29.04
CA PHE A 9 22.34 34.03 -29.75
C PHE A 9 21.28 34.70 -28.86
N SER A 10 20.63 35.73 -29.38
CA SER A 10 19.56 36.45 -28.71
C SER A 10 18.18 35.87 -29.06
N ARG A 11 17.24 36.02 -28.11
CA ARG A 11 15.85 35.54 -28.23
C ARG A 11 15.03 36.15 -29.38
N ARG A 12 15.61 36.98 -30.23
CA ARG A 12 14.90 37.64 -31.36
C ARG A 12 15.07 36.93 -32.69
N ASP A 13 15.93 35.93 -32.80
CA ASP A 13 16.25 35.29 -34.10
C ASP A 13 15.32 34.09 -34.44
N PHE A 14 14.35 33.77 -33.59
CA PHE A 14 13.43 32.66 -33.84
C PHE A 14 12.13 33.05 -34.57
N ALA A 15 11.92 34.31 -34.93
CA ALA A 15 10.66 34.79 -35.49
C ALA A 15 10.68 35.02 -37.02
N ALA A 16 11.73 34.66 -37.74
CA ALA A 16 11.91 35.09 -39.17
C ALA A 16 11.97 33.94 -40.19
N LEU A 17 11.52 32.71 -39.86
CA LEU A 17 11.63 31.56 -40.81
C LEU A 17 10.28 30.88 -41.14
N ALA A 18 9.18 31.62 -41.09
CA ALA A 18 7.87 31.12 -41.46
C ALA A 18 7.08 32.07 -42.41
N ALA A 19 7.68 32.48 -43.48
CA ALA A 19 6.91 33.12 -44.58
C ALA A 19 7.70 33.02 -45.90
N GLY A 20 7.30 32.13 -46.79
CA GLY A 20 7.80 32.13 -48.17
C GLY A 20 7.56 30.80 -48.89
N GLY A 21 6.54 30.75 -49.74
CA GLY A 21 6.52 29.79 -50.84
C GLY A 21 5.24 29.02 -51.08
N MET A 22 4.21 29.64 -51.56
CA MET A 22 3.14 28.94 -52.32
C MET A 22 3.16 29.40 -53.77
N ALA A 23 3.36 28.48 -54.70
CA ALA A 23 2.99 28.63 -56.06
C ALA A 23 2.18 27.40 -56.51
N ALA A 24 1.05 27.67 -57.13
CA ALA A 24 -0.03 26.76 -57.48
C ALA A 24 0.29 25.82 -58.67
N MET A 25 -0.23 24.60 -58.62
CA MET A 25 -0.68 23.89 -59.84
C MET A 25 -1.99 23.14 -59.52
N GLY A 26 -3.06 23.56 -60.17
CA GLY A 26 -4.37 22.94 -60.08
C GLY A 26 -4.48 21.67 -60.89
N HIS A 27 -5.08 20.63 -60.30
CA HIS A 27 -5.73 19.54 -61.01
C HIS A 27 -7.05 19.25 -60.31
N ALA A 28 -8.15 19.37 -61.03
CA ALA A 28 -9.50 19.05 -60.57
C ALA A 28 -9.65 17.54 -60.38
N MET A 29 -10.06 17.11 -59.19
CA MET A 29 -10.55 15.76 -58.93
C MET A 29 -12.08 15.78 -58.65
N PRO A 30 -12.83 14.72 -59.00
CA PRO A 30 -14.28 14.69 -58.90
C PRO A 30 -14.75 14.62 -57.44
N ALA A 31 -15.87 15.29 -57.15
CA ALA A 31 -16.51 15.35 -55.86
C ALA A 31 -16.91 13.96 -55.34
N MET A 32 -16.29 13.49 -54.30
CA MET A 32 -16.78 12.38 -53.49
C MET A 32 -17.85 12.90 -52.51
N ALA A 33 -18.96 12.16 -52.41
CA ALA A 33 -20.06 12.45 -51.52
C ALA A 33 -19.55 12.51 -50.05
N GLN A 34 -19.75 13.65 -49.40
CA GLN A 34 -19.43 13.84 -47.97
C GLN A 34 -20.38 13.01 -47.13
N THR A 35 -19.83 12.03 -46.42
CA THR A 35 -20.50 11.38 -45.30
C THR A 35 -20.78 12.45 -44.22
N PRO A 36 -21.98 12.49 -43.61
CA PRO A 36 -22.27 13.46 -42.57
C PRO A 36 -21.26 13.33 -41.43
N ALA A 37 -20.63 14.45 -41.05
CA ALA A 37 -19.73 14.50 -39.91
C ALA A 37 -20.48 14.04 -38.63
N ALA A 38 -19.89 13.11 -37.90
CA ALA A 38 -20.38 12.74 -36.56
C ALA A 38 -20.50 14.01 -35.70
N PRO A 39 -21.54 14.11 -34.85
CA PRO A 39 -21.68 15.26 -33.96
C PRO A 39 -20.40 15.43 -33.13
N PRO A 40 -19.97 16.70 -32.88
CA PRO A 40 -18.79 16.93 -32.06
C PRO A 40 -19.00 16.27 -30.72
N LYS A 41 -18.05 15.40 -30.28
CA LYS A 41 -18.00 14.91 -28.94
C LYS A 41 -18.06 16.13 -28.01
N ALA A 42 -19.00 16.12 -27.04
CA ALA A 42 -19.07 17.15 -26.03
C ALA A 42 -17.65 17.40 -25.50
N ALA A 43 -17.23 18.65 -25.49
CA ALA A 43 -15.93 19.03 -24.97
C ALA A 43 -15.91 18.56 -23.51
N ILE A 44 -15.06 17.57 -23.22
CA ILE A 44 -14.81 17.16 -21.83
C ILE A 44 -14.08 18.34 -21.22
N GLU A 45 -14.73 18.99 -20.22
CA GLU A 45 -14.03 20.01 -19.46
C GLU A 45 -12.75 19.38 -18.89
N PRO A 46 -11.58 19.99 -19.11
CA PRO A 46 -10.35 19.44 -18.58
C PRO A 46 -10.45 19.39 -17.07
N THR A 47 -10.21 18.22 -16.46
CA THR A 47 -10.11 18.07 -15.01
C THR A 47 -9.17 19.16 -14.51
N ARG A 48 -9.65 20.02 -13.59
CA ARG A 48 -8.87 21.15 -13.07
C ARG A 48 -7.64 20.62 -12.35
N LEU A 49 -6.49 20.73 -13.00
CA LEU A 49 -5.19 20.53 -12.34
C LEU A 49 -4.95 21.71 -11.42
N VAL A 50 -4.43 21.44 -10.22
CA VAL A 50 -4.15 22.49 -9.24
C VAL A 50 -3.01 23.37 -9.76
N SER A 51 -3.21 24.67 -9.77
CA SER A 51 -2.18 25.62 -10.14
C SER A 51 -1.10 25.72 -9.05
N ALA A 52 0.14 26.06 -9.46
CA ALA A 52 1.22 26.30 -8.52
C ALA A 52 0.82 27.40 -7.51
N GLY A 53 0.91 27.09 -6.21
CA GLY A 53 0.55 27.98 -5.11
C GLY A 53 -0.75 27.62 -4.38
N GLU A 54 -1.58 26.71 -4.92
CA GLU A 54 -2.77 26.19 -4.21
C GLU A 54 -2.43 25.00 -3.30
N THR A 55 -1.29 24.32 -3.54
CA THR A 55 -0.79 23.19 -2.74
C THR A 55 0.69 23.37 -2.42
N LEU A 56 1.20 22.66 -1.41
CA LEU A 56 2.62 22.68 -1.05
C LEU A 56 3.49 21.92 -2.08
N ARG A 57 2.88 20.96 -2.79
CA ARG A 57 3.53 20.22 -3.88
C ARG A 57 2.66 20.30 -5.14
N PRO A 58 3.27 20.36 -6.32
CA PRO A 58 2.52 20.24 -7.56
C PRO A 58 1.99 18.80 -7.71
N GLU A 59 0.84 18.65 -8.38
CA GLU A 59 0.45 17.37 -8.96
C GLU A 59 1.36 17.11 -10.18
N ILE A 60 1.96 15.91 -10.24
CA ILE A 60 2.81 15.51 -11.36
C ILE A 60 1.92 15.02 -12.50
N VAL A 61 2.21 15.46 -13.70
CA VAL A 61 1.53 15.01 -14.93
C VAL A 61 2.54 14.50 -15.94
N GLY A 62 2.13 13.53 -16.76
CA GLY A 62 2.96 12.94 -17.79
C GLY A 62 2.12 12.13 -18.76
N ASP A 63 2.77 11.51 -19.75
CA ASP A 63 2.13 10.65 -20.75
C ASP A 63 2.86 9.32 -20.99
N PHE A 64 4.05 9.14 -20.40
CA PHE A 64 4.83 7.90 -20.48
C PHE A 64 4.67 6.99 -19.29
N GLY A 65 4.74 7.54 -18.07
CA GLY A 65 4.59 6.75 -16.87
C GLY A 65 4.83 7.55 -15.60
N ILE A 66 4.22 7.12 -14.51
CA ILE A 66 4.39 7.75 -13.19
C ILE A 66 4.58 6.67 -12.13
N VAL A 67 5.59 6.88 -11.28
CA VAL A 67 5.88 6.06 -10.11
C VAL A 67 5.77 6.92 -8.86
N ALA A 68 5.00 6.48 -7.87
CA ALA A 68 4.88 7.13 -6.57
C ALA A 68 5.17 6.10 -5.46
N ALA A 69 6.05 6.43 -4.51
CA ALA A 69 6.46 5.48 -3.47
C ALA A 69 6.94 6.15 -2.18
N GLY A 70 7.24 5.32 -1.19
CA GLY A 70 7.73 5.71 0.12
C GLY A 70 9.05 6.48 0.09
N ARG A 71 9.99 6.05 -0.73
CA ARG A 71 11.32 6.66 -0.83
C ARG A 71 11.74 6.87 -2.29
N HIS A 72 12.59 7.88 -2.49
CA HIS A 72 13.14 8.19 -3.82
C HIS A 72 13.89 7.01 -4.46
N TYR A 73 14.51 6.13 -3.68
CA TYR A 73 15.15 4.91 -4.18
C TYR A 73 14.17 3.98 -4.90
N ALA A 74 13.00 3.75 -4.31
CA ALA A 74 11.96 2.93 -4.91
C ALA A 74 11.39 3.60 -6.17
N VAL A 75 11.17 4.93 -6.13
CA VAL A 75 10.73 5.70 -7.31
C VAL A 75 11.77 5.61 -8.43
N ALA A 76 13.05 5.81 -8.12
CA ALA A 76 14.13 5.72 -9.11
C ALA A 76 14.22 4.32 -9.73
N ALA A 77 14.10 3.25 -8.94
CA ALA A 77 14.11 1.88 -9.43
C ALA A 77 12.94 1.60 -10.39
N GLY A 78 11.71 1.96 -10.01
CA GLY A 78 10.54 1.80 -10.87
C GLY A 78 10.64 2.62 -12.16
N THR A 79 11.09 3.88 -12.06
CA THR A 79 11.29 4.76 -13.21
C THR A 79 12.32 4.20 -14.19
N ARG A 80 13.45 3.67 -13.70
CA ARG A 80 14.46 3.00 -14.55
C ARG A 80 13.87 1.86 -15.37
N ILE A 81 12.98 1.07 -14.77
CA ILE A 81 12.33 -0.05 -15.45
C ILE A 81 11.31 0.44 -16.48
N LEU A 82 10.51 1.48 -16.19
CA LEU A 82 9.64 2.09 -17.20
C LEU A 82 10.45 2.65 -18.39
N MET A 83 11.54 3.37 -18.13
CA MET A 83 12.43 3.89 -19.17
C MET A 83 13.11 2.79 -20.00
N ALA A 84 13.34 1.62 -19.41
CA ALA A 84 13.87 0.44 -20.10
C ALA A 84 12.81 -0.32 -20.91
N GLY A 85 11.56 0.16 -20.97
CA GLY A 85 10.46 -0.44 -21.72
C GLY A 85 9.60 -1.45 -20.96
N GLY A 86 9.77 -1.57 -19.64
CA GLY A 86 8.88 -2.34 -18.78
C GLY A 86 7.52 -1.65 -18.62
N ASN A 87 6.50 -2.41 -18.27
CA ASN A 87 5.17 -1.90 -17.96
C ASN A 87 5.01 -1.52 -16.47
N ALA A 88 3.81 -1.06 -16.07
CA ALA A 88 3.52 -0.68 -14.68
C ALA A 88 3.79 -1.82 -13.67
N THR A 89 3.57 -3.08 -14.05
CA THR A 89 3.86 -4.24 -13.20
C THR A 89 5.35 -4.45 -13.02
N ASP A 90 6.14 -4.40 -14.10
CA ASP A 90 7.59 -4.54 -14.04
C ASP A 90 8.21 -3.45 -13.14
N ALA A 91 7.78 -2.22 -13.34
CA ALA A 91 8.23 -1.05 -12.58
C ALA A 91 7.81 -1.14 -11.10
N GLY A 92 6.57 -1.54 -10.83
CA GLY A 92 6.07 -1.73 -9.48
C GLY A 92 6.86 -2.82 -8.73
N VAL A 93 7.14 -3.94 -9.38
CA VAL A 93 7.96 -5.02 -8.80
C VAL A 93 9.38 -4.54 -8.49
N ALA A 94 10.02 -3.80 -9.40
CA ALA A 94 11.36 -3.24 -9.15
C ALA A 94 11.36 -2.25 -7.98
N ALA A 95 10.34 -1.41 -7.88
CA ALA A 95 10.17 -0.47 -6.78
C ALA A 95 9.95 -1.21 -5.44
N VAL A 96 9.18 -2.32 -5.42
CA VAL A 96 8.99 -3.17 -4.23
C VAL A 96 10.32 -3.78 -3.79
N PHE A 97 11.12 -4.35 -4.69
CA PHE A 97 12.44 -4.89 -4.33
C PHE A 97 13.40 -3.79 -3.81
N ALA A 98 13.42 -2.62 -4.44
CA ALA A 98 14.22 -1.49 -3.97
C ALA A 98 13.78 -0.99 -2.58
N ALA A 99 12.47 -0.90 -2.33
CA ALA A 99 11.93 -0.57 -1.01
C ALA A 99 12.32 -1.61 0.04
N ALA A 100 12.29 -2.91 -0.29
CA ALA A 100 12.70 -3.98 0.63
C ALA A 100 14.18 -3.93 1.03
N VAL A 101 15.01 -3.22 0.27
CA VAL A 101 16.43 -2.95 0.57
C VAL A 101 16.61 -1.66 1.35
N THR A 102 15.88 -0.61 0.99
CA THR A 102 16.14 0.75 1.48
C THR A 102 15.18 1.20 2.58
N GLU A 103 14.01 0.58 2.70
CA GLU A 103 13.00 0.89 3.73
C GLU A 103 12.93 -0.19 4.82
N ILE A 104 14.06 -0.80 5.16
CA ILE A 104 14.18 -1.91 6.13
C ILE A 104 13.69 -1.56 7.54
N SER A 105 13.48 -0.29 7.84
CA SER A 105 12.79 0.14 9.06
C SER A 105 11.42 -0.52 9.24
N HIS A 106 10.71 -0.81 8.14
CA HIS A 106 9.32 -1.29 8.19
C HIS A 106 8.96 -2.29 7.08
N PHE A 107 9.86 -2.57 6.15
CA PHE A 107 9.67 -3.54 5.08
C PHE A 107 10.98 -4.22 4.70
N GLY A 108 10.94 -5.50 4.31
CA GLY A 108 12.10 -6.26 3.88
C GLY A 108 11.72 -7.57 3.21
N PHE A 109 12.72 -8.33 2.77
CA PHE A 109 12.54 -9.57 1.98
C PHE A 109 11.73 -10.67 2.69
N GLY A 110 11.69 -10.69 4.01
CA GLY A 110 10.86 -11.61 4.80
C GLY A 110 9.45 -11.10 5.06
N GLY A 111 9.06 -9.97 4.45
CA GLY A 111 7.76 -9.35 4.63
C GLY A 111 6.69 -9.81 3.64
N GLU A 112 5.63 -9.01 3.58
CA GLU A 112 4.44 -9.19 2.77
C GLU A 112 4.30 -8.07 1.73
N ALA A 113 3.62 -8.36 0.60
CA ALA A 113 3.38 -7.41 -0.47
C ALA A 113 2.04 -7.66 -1.18
N PRO A 114 0.89 -7.44 -0.50
CA PRO A 114 -0.41 -7.48 -1.15
C PRO A 114 -0.45 -6.49 -2.30
N THR A 115 -0.92 -6.94 -3.46
CA THR A 115 -0.83 -6.17 -4.70
C THR A 115 -2.11 -6.29 -5.52
N ILE A 116 -2.65 -5.14 -5.97
CA ILE A 116 -3.72 -5.08 -6.97
C ILE A 116 -3.12 -4.59 -8.28
N ILE A 117 -3.48 -5.27 -9.37
CA ILE A 117 -3.02 -4.93 -10.72
C ILE A 117 -4.24 -4.78 -11.62
N PHE A 118 -4.27 -3.72 -12.43
CA PHE A 118 -5.19 -3.56 -13.53
C PHE A 118 -4.44 -3.69 -14.85
N ASP A 119 -4.87 -4.65 -15.67
CA ASP A 119 -4.43 -4.84 -17.04
C ASP A 119 -5.40 -4.05 -17.96
N ALA A 120 -4.92 -2.96 -18.51
CA ALA A 120 -5.73 -2.07 -19.34
C ALA A 120 -6.17 -2.73 -20.65
N LYS A 121 -5.31 -3.58 -21.23
CA LYS A 121 -5.62 -4.30 -22.49
C LYS A 121 -6.68 -5.37 -22.27
N ALA A 122 -6.55 -6.15 -21.21
CA ALA A 122 -7.51 -7.21 -20.86
C ALA A 122 -8.74 -6.65 -20.12
N LYS A 123 -8.71 -5.39 -19.67
CA LYS A 123 -9.71 -4.77 -18.78
C LYS A 123 -9.95 -5.63 -17.53
N LYS A 124 -8.89 -6.18 -16.98
CA LYS A 124 -8.95 -7.14 -15.88
C LYS A 124 -8.23 -6.61 -14.65
N ILE A 125 -8.90 -6.70 -13.50
CA ILE A 125 -8.29 -6.44 -12.20
C ILE A 125 -7.98 -7.76 -11.51
N SER A 126 -6.83 -7.86 -10.87
CA SER A 126 -6.37 -9.03 -10.14
C SER A 126 -5.77 -8.62 -8.80
N LEU A 127 -6.02 -9.41 -7.76
CA LEU A 127 -5.40 -9.27 -6.45
C LEU A 127 -4.41 -10.42 -6.26
N ILE A 128 -3.16 -10.10 -5.99
CA ILE A 128 -2.18 -11.05 -5.47
C ILE A 128 -2.18 -10.90 -3.96
N SER A 129 -2.49 -11.99 -3.23
CA SER A 129 -2.63 -11.93 -1.78
C SER A 129 -1.35 -11.41 -1.11
N GLY A 130 -0.18 -11.90 -1.53
CA GLY A 130 1.11 -11.43 -1.03
C GLY A 130 1.23 -11.39 0.49
N GLN A 131 0.36 -12.12 1.21
CA GLN A 131 0.32 -12.20 2.66
C GLN A 131 0.85 -13.55 3.11
N GLY A 132 1.84 -13.53 4.02
CA GLY A 132 2.39 -14.73 4.63
C GLY A 132 1.39 -15.43 5.54
N VAL A 133 1.58 -16.74 5.71
CA VAL A 133 0.77 -17.58 6.58
C VAL A 133 1.50 -17.89 7.88
N ALA A 134 0.77 -18.26 8.93
CA ALA A 134 1.36 -18.75 10.17
C ALA A 134 2.17 -20.04 9.92
N PRO A 135 3.42 -20.15 10.44
CA PRO A 135 4.20 -21.37 10.37
C PRO A 135 3.50 -22.59 10.97
N GLY A 136 3.86 -23.79 10.53
CA GLY A 136 3.24 -25.02 10.98
C GLY A 136 3.29 -25.29 12.49
N LEU A 137 4.27 -24.76 13.19
CA LEU A 137 4.41 -24.87 14.64
C LEU A 137 3.78 -23.72 15.43
N ALA A 138 3.20 -22.72 14.78
CA ALA A 138 2.60 -21.54 15.41
C ALA A 138 1.16 -21.83 15.84
N THR A 139 0.97 -22.29 17.07
CA THR A 139 -0.34 -22.56 17.69
C THR A 139 -0.59 -21.60 18.87
N PRO A 140 -1.84 -21.33 19.27
CA PRO A 140 -2.17 -20.49 20.42
C PRO A 140 -1.47 -20.95 21.71
N ASP A 141 -1.34 -22.26 21.93
CA ASP A 141 -0.72 -22.84 23.14
C ASP A 141 0.74 -22.42 23.32
N LYS A 142 1.47 -22.17 22.21
CA LYS A 142 2.84 -21.68 22.27
C LYS A 142 2.97 -20.30 22.94
N PHE A 143 1.89 -19.54 22.95
CA PHE A 143 1.84 -18.18 23.47
C PHE A 143 0.94 -18.04 24.71
N ALA A 144 0.28 -19.13 25.15
CA ALA A 144 -0.69 -19.11 26.26
C ALA A 144 -0.07 -18.58 27.57
N ALA A 145 1.15 -19.00 27.91
CA ALA A 145 1.83 -18.56 29.14
C ALA A 145 2.16 -17.05 29.12
N ALA A 146 2.50 -16.49 27.94
CA ALA A 146 2.79 -15.07 27.77
C ALA A 146 1.53 -14.23 27.56
N GLY A 147 0.43 -14.83 27.09
CA GLY A 147 -0.80 -14.15 26.72
C GLY A 147 -0.68 -13.21 25.51
N VAL A 148 0.48 -13.23 24.83
CA VAL A 148 0.79 -12.33 23.70
C VAL A 148 1.83 -12.96 22.77
N ILE A 149 1.71 -12.69 21.49
CA ILE A 149 2.73 -13.06 20.50
C ILE A 149 3.85 -12.01 20.51
N PRO A 150 5.13 -12.40 20.64
CA PRO A 150 6.22 -11.45 20.76
C PRO A 150 6.44 -10.66 19.47
N GLY A 151 6.66 -9.34 19.59
CA GLY A 151 6.93 -8.45 18.45
C GLY A 151 8.37 -8.50 17.93
N ASN A 152 9.31 -9.02 18.72
CA ASN A 152 10.71 -9.14 18.35
C ASN A 152 11.18 -10.60 18.38
N GLY A 153 12.14 -10.92 17.51
CA GLY A 153 12.77 -12.21 17.45
C GLY A 153 12.08 -13.22 16.52
N PRO A 154 12.49 -14.50 16.59
CA PRO A 154 12.12 -15.51 15.60
C PRO A 154 10.66 -15.97 15.67
N ASN A 155 9.93 -15.65 16.76
CA ASN A 155 8.58 -16.16 17.02
C ASN A 155 7.44 -15.23 16.56
N GLY A 156 7.76 -14.06 16.00
CA GLY A 156 6.76 -13.10 15.52
C GLY A 156 6.43 -13.21 14.03
N GLY A 157 7.21 -13.95 13.25
CA GLY A 157 7.17 -13.94 11.79
C GLY A 157 6.17 -14.90 11.16
N THR A 158 5.47 -14.42 10.12
CA THR A 158 4.80 -15.27 9.13
C THR A 158 5.81 -15.78 8.10
N VAL A 159 5.41 -16.78 7.30
CA VAL A 159 6.22 -17.23 6.16
C VAL A 159 6.42 -16.05 5.20
N PRO A 160 7.66 -15.74 4.77
CA PRO A 160 7.93 -14.71 3.78
C PRO A 160 7.04 -14.83 2.54
N ALA A 161 6.43 -13.74 2.10
CA ALA A 161 5.47 -13.76 1.00
C ALA A 161 5.83 -12.83 -0.17
N MET A 162 6.67 -11.83 0.06
CA MET A 162 6.95 -10.77 -0.91
C MET A 162 7.57 -11.31 -2.20
N VAL A 163 8.59 -12.17 -2.13
CA VAL A 163 9.27 -12.70 -3.33
C VAL A 163 8.31 -13.50 -4.21
N ASP A 164 7.44 -14.31 -3.61
CA ASP A 164 6.40 -15.08 -4.34
C ASP A 164 5.37 -14.15 -4.98
N ALA A 165 4.92 -13.11 -4.25
CA ALA A 165 3.97 -12.14 -4.77
C ALA A 165 4.51 -11.39 -5.99
N MET A 166 5.77 -10.97 -5.94
CA MET A 166 6.42 -10.28 -7.05
C MET A 166 6.65 -11.21 -8.25
N ALA A 167 7.01 -12.47 -8.00
CA ALA A 167 7.10 -13.48 -9.06
C ALA A 167 5.73 -13.72 -9.73
N LEU A 168 4.66 -13.85 -8.96
CA LEU A 168 3.28 -13.96 -9.49
C LEU A 168 2.87 -12.72 -10.29
N ALA A 169 3.16 -11.52 -9.81
CA ALA A 169 2.88 -10.27 -10.52
C ALA A 169 3.52 -10.26 -11.90
N LEU A 170 4.81 -10.58 -11.97
CA LEU A 170 5.54 -10.67 -13.23
C LEU A 170 4.97 -11.75 -14.15
N GLN A 171 4.67 -12.95 -13.64
CA GLN A 171 4.10 -14.05 -14.43
C GLN A 171 2.74 -13.69 -15.03
N LEU A 172 1.92 -12.91 -14.31
CA LEU A 172 0.58 -12.52 -14.73
C LEU A 172 0.60 -11.38 -15.77
N ASN A 173 1.26 -10.29 -15.44
CA ASN A 173 1.13 -9.02 -16.15
C ASN A 173 2.46 -8.37 -16.54
N GLY A 174 3.60 -8.85 -16.05
CA GLY A 174 4.91 -8.30 -16.41
C GLY A 174 5.36 -8.71 -17.81
N THR A 175 6.33 -7.97 -18.33
CA THR A 175 6.99 -8.22 -19.63
C THR A 175 8.46 -8.59 -19.47
N MET A 176 9.07 -8.20 -18.35
CA MET A 176 10.48 -8.46 -18.02
C MET A 176 10.67 -9.72 -17.18
N THR A 177 11.92 -10.17 -17.05
CA THR A 177 12.32 -11.29 -16.18
C THR A 177 12.55 -10.79 -14.75
N LEU A 178 12.60 -11.73 -13.81
CA LEU A 178 12.90 -11.41 -12.40
C LEU A 178 14.32 -10.84 -12.25
N ASP A 179 15.29 -11.39 -13.00
CA ASP A 179 16.66 -10.85 -13.07
C ASP A 179 16.67 -9.36 -13.47
N GLN A 180 15.97 -9.01 -14.55
CA GLN A 180 15.95 -7.63 -15.04
C GLN A 180 15.39 -6.62 -14.02
N VAL A 181 14.27 -6.93 -13.40
CA VAL A 181 13.60 -6.01 -12.46
C VAL A 181 14.27 -5.95 -11.09
N MET A 182 15.08 -6.94 -10.73
CA MET A 182 15.80 -6.99 -9.45
C MET A 182 17.13 -6.22 -9.46
N GLN A 183 17.69 -5.93 -10.63
CA GLN A 183 19.01 -5.28 -10.73
C GLN A 183 19.12 -3.97 -9.94
N PRO A 184 18.14 -3.02 -10.00
CA PRO A 184 18.22 -1.79 -9.20
C PRO A 184 18.31 -2.06 -7.70
N ALA A 185 17.62 -3.08 -7.20
CA ALA A 185 17.64 -3.45 -5.78
C ALA A 185 18.97 -4.10 -5.38
N ILE A 186 19.58 -4.92 -6.25
CA ILE A 186 20.90 -5.51 -6.02
C ILE A 186 21.97 -4.40 -5.89
N GLU A 187 21.94 -3.41 -6.79
CA GLU A 187 22.84 -2.25 -6.73
C GLU A 187 22.70 -1.48 -5.41
N LEU A 188 21.45 -1.27 -4.95
CA LEU A 188 21.17 -0.62 -3.67
C LEU A 188 21.65 -1.45 -2.47
N ALA A 189 21.56 -2.78 -2.53
CA ALA A 189 22.08 -3.63 -1.47
C ALA A 189 23.62 -3.67 -1.42
N ASP A 190 24.29 -3.47 -2.57
CA ASP A 190 25.73 -3.25 -2.61
C ASP A 190 26.14 -1.92 -1.96
N GLY A 191 25.23 -0.94 -1.90
CA GLY A 191 25.40 0.29 -1.14
C GLY A 191 24.44 1.41 -1.53
N PHE A 192 23.75 1.95 -0.54
CA PHE A 192 22.96 3.17 -0.68
C PHE A 192 23.32 4.19 0.40
N VAL A 193 23.06 5.46 0.15
CA VAL A 193 23.31 6.52 1.14
C VAL A 193 22.27 6.48 2.25
N MET A 194 22.71 6.32 3.50
CA MET A 194 21.84 6.31 4.67
C MET A 194 21.12 7.65 4.84
N TYR A 195 19.82 7.62 4.98
CA TYR A 195 19.01 8.81 5.24
C TYR A 195 18.63 8.92 6.72
N ASN A 196 18.29 10.13 7.17
CA ASN A 196 18.13 10.46 8.58
C ASN A 196 17.14 9.56 9.32
N PHE A 197 15.93 9.37 8.79
CA PHE A 197 14.90 8.55 9.44
C PHE A 197 15.36 7.10 9.70
N LEU A 198 16.07 6.48 8.75
CA LEU A 198 16.57 5.11 8.95
C LEU A 198 17.71 5.06 9.98
N ALA A 199 18.58 6.07 9.99
CA ALA A 199 19.63 6.18 11.00
C ALA A 199 19.05 6.31 12.42
N GLU A 200 18.00 7.12 12.61
CA GLU A 200 17.27 7.25 13.87
C GLU A 200 16.63 5.92 14.31
N ILE A 201 16.06 5.16 13.37
CA ILE A 201 15.53 3.83 13.65
C ILE A 201 16.63 2.90 14.13
N PHE A 202 17.80 2.90 13.51
CA PHE A 202 18.92 2.07 13.98
C PHE A 202 19.35 2.45 15.41
N VAL A 203 19.42 3.73 15.74
CA VAL A 203 19.68 4.17 17.12
C VAL A 203 18.64 3.61 18.09
N SER A 204 17.36 3.75 17.76
CA SER A 204 16.26 3.32 18.64
C SER A 204 16.16 1.80 18.80
N GLN A 205 16.57 1.02 17.79
CA GLN A 205 16.43 -0.43 17.75
C GLN A 205 17.70 -1.19 18.13
N GLN A 206 18.82 -0.52 18.41
CA GLN A 206 20.10 -1.17 18.71
C GLN A 206 20.00 -2.18 19.86
N LYS A 207 19.34 -1.80 20.96
CA LYS A 207 19.16 -2.66 22.13
C LYS A 207 18.30 -3.90 21.83
N ALA A 208 17.29 -3.78 20.99
CA ALA A 208 16.45 -4.90 20.59
C ALA A 208 17.22 -5.85 19.67
N THR A 209 17.93 -5.29 18.69
CA THR A 209 18.70 -6.02 17.68
C THR A 209 19.91 -6.74 18.27
N SER A 210 20.58 -6.16 19.31
CA SER A 210 21.76 -6.75 19.94
C SER A 210 21.51 -8.11 20.60
N LYS A 211 20.26 -8.51 20.79
CA LYS A 211 19.87 -9.84 21.26
C LYS A 211 20.04 -10.93 20.21
N TYR A 212 20.15 -10.57 18.94
CA TYR A 212 20.19 -11.47 17.80
C TYR A 212 21.43 -11.18 16.95
N LYS A 213 22.43 -12.08 17.08
CA LYS A 213 23.76 -11.85 16.49
C LYS A 213 23.73 -11.55 15.00
N ASP A 214 22.99 -12.35 14.21
CA ASP A 214 22.96 -12.19 12.75
C ASP A 214 22.36 -10.84 12.31
N ALA A 215 21.33 -10.38 13.02
CA ALA A 215 20.74 -9.07 12.79
C ALA A 215 21.66 -7.93 13.25
N TYR A 216 22.33 -8.11 14.40
CA TYR A 216 23.26 -7.10 14.90
C TYR A 216 24.46 -6.91 13.98
N ASP A 217 25.07 -8.00 13.54
CA ASP A 217 26.21 -7.95 12.62
C ASP A 217 25.85 -7.32 11.27
N ALA A 218 24.62 -7.57 10.78
CA ALA A 218 24.15 -7.01 9.52
C ALA A 218 23.82 -5.51 9.59
N TYR A 219 23.22 -5.06 10.69
CA TYR A 219 22.75 -3.69 10.83
C TYR A 219 23.76 -2.75 11.52
N TYR A 220 24.67 -3.31 12.29
CA TYR A 220 25.73 -2.58 13.02
C TYR A 220 27.10 -3.18 12.71
N PRO A 221 27.58 -3.08 11.46
CA PRO A 221 28.84 -3.71 11.05
C PRO A 221 30.01 -3.21 11.91
N GLY A 222 30.73 -4.16 12.52
CA GLY A 222 31.79 -3.86 13.50
C GLY A 222 31.29 -3.23 14.79
N GLY A 223 30.00 -3.35 15.13
CA GLY A 223 29.37 -2.71 16.29
C GLY A 223 29.10 -1.21 16.14
N LYS A 224 29.37 -0.65 14.94
CA LYS A 224 29.20 0.78 14.65
C LYS A 224 27.77 1.08 14.20
N LEU A 225 27.18 2.18 14.72
CA LEU A 225 25.93 2.75 14.22
C LEU A 225 26.15 3.38 12.85
N PRO A 226 25.38 2.98 11.82
CA PRO A 226 25.42 3.67 10.52
C PRO A 226 24.88 5.11 10.65
N GLY A 227 25.65 6.07 10.17
CA GLY A 227 25.30 7.50 10.21
C GLY A 227 24.62 8.00 8.95
N THR A 228 23.82 9.06 9.07
CA THR A 228 23.25 9.78 7.92
C THR A 228 24.36 10.24 6.97
N GLY A 229 24.18 10.01 5.66
CA GLY A 229 25.19 10.34 4.63
C GLY A 229 26.25 9.25 4.41
N GLU A 230 26.35 8.24 5.28
CA GLU A 230 27.27 7.11 5.07
C GLU A 230 26.68 6.09 4.06
N ILE A 231 27.58 5.35 3.39
CA ILE A 231 27.14 4.23 2.52
C ILE A 231 26.83 3.02 3.38
N PHE A 232 25.57 2.62 3.42
CA PHE A 232 25.11 1.40 4.07
C PHE A 232 25.06 0.24 3.08
N ARG A 233 25.62 -0.91 3.45
CA ARG A 233 25.72 -2.11 2.60
C ARG A 233 25.08 -3.31 3.27
N GLN A 234 24.43 -4.14 2.45
CA GLN A 234 23.76 -5.38 2.88
C GLN A 234 24.28 -6.58 2.06
N PRO A 235 25.55 -6.98 2.24
CA PRO A 235 26.21 -7.97 1.36
C PRO A 235 25.53 -9.32 1.38
N ASN A 236 24.99 -9.76 2.52
CA ASN A 236 24.27 -11.02 2.63
C ASN A 236 22.93 -10.97 1.86
N LEU A 237 22.19 -9.86 1.93
CA LEU A 237 20.97 -9.66 1.16
C LEU A 237 21.26 -9.57 -0.34
N ALA A 238 22.31 -8.86 -0.73
CA ALA A 238 22.78 -8.79 -2.14
C ALA A 238 23.09 -10.18 -2.68
N ARG A 239 23.76 -11.04 -1.89
CA ARG A 239 24.03 -12.44 -2.27
C ARG A 239 22.72 -13.23 -2.47
N THR A 240 21.77 -13.12 -1.56
CA THR A 240 20.45 -13.77 -1.67
C THR A 240 19.73 -13.33 -2.94
N MET A 241 19.70 -12.03 -3.25
CA MET A 241 19.07 -11.52 -4.47
C MET A 241 19.78 -11.99 -5.74
N ARG A 242 21.13 -12.03 -5.76
CA ARG A 242 21.88 -12.57 -6.88
C ARG A 242 21.56 -14.05 -7.13
N THR A 243 21.43 -14.85 -6.08
CA THR A 243 21.03 -16.26 -6.22
C THR A 243 19.67 -16.41 -6.91
N ILE A 244 18.70 -15.55 -6.59
CA ILE A 244 17.38 -15.52 -7.23
C ILE A 244 17.52 -15.11 -8.71
N ALA A 245 18.23 -14.00 -8.98
CA ALA A 245 18.43 -13.45 -10.32
C ALA A 245 19.20 -14.41 -11.24
N GLU A 246 20.23 -15.08 -10.73
CA GLU A 246 21.03 -16.08 -11.46
C GLU A 246 20.22 -17.31 -11.83
N ALA A 247 19.35 -17.81 -10.93
CA ALA A 247 18.46 -18.92 -11.21
C ALA A 247 17.46 -18.59 -12.32
N ASP A 248 16.87 -17.39 -12.29
CA ASP A 248 16.00 -16.88 -13.34
C ASP A 248 16.73 -16.78 -14.69
N ARG A 249 17.89 -16.12 -14.71
CA ARG A 249 18.72 -15.94 -15.90
C ARG A 249 19.14 -17.26 -16.53
N ALA A 250 19.59 -18.20 -15.71
CA ALA A 250 20.03 -19.53 -16.18
C ALA A 250 18.86 -20.33 -16.77
N ALA A 251 17.69 -20.29 -16.15
CA ALA A 251 16.49 -20.94 -16.65
C ALA A 251 16.01 -20.29 -17.96
N PHE A 252 16.01 -18.95 -18.07
CA PHE A 252 15.65 -18.24 -19.29
C PHE A 252 16.62 -18.51 -20.44
N ALA A 253 17.92 -18.55 -20.16
CA ALA A 253 18.93 -18.88 -21.18
C ALA A 253 18.67 -20.27 -21.79
N LYS A 254 18.24 -21.23 -20.97
CA LYS A 254 17.98 -22.63 -21.38
C LYS A 254 16.62 -22.80 -22.06
N THR A 255 15.56 -22.21 -21.53
CA THR A 255 14.18 -22.51 -21.94
C THR A 255 13.59 -21.48 -22.90
N LYS A 256 14.07 -20.24 -22.88
CA LYS A 256 13.45 -19.04 -23.49
C LYS A 256 12.01 -18.80 -23.01
N ASP A 257 11.59 -19.46 -21.95
CA ASP A 257 10.30 -19.27 -21.30
C ASP A 257 10.46 -18.37 -20.07
N ARG A 258 9.93 -17.14 -20.18
CA ARG A 258 10.00 -16.14 -19.12
C ARG A 258 9.30 -16.59 -17.83
N LYS A 259 8.13 -17.25 -17.96
CA LYS A 259 7.38 -17.71 -16.78
C LYS A 259 8.09 -18.83 -16.04
N ALA A 260 8.69 -19.77 -16.79
CA ALA A 260 9.51 -20.82 -16.22
C ALA A 260 10.78 -20.25 -15.56
N ALA A 261 11.38 -19.23 -16.13
CA ALA A 261 12.52 -18.52 -15.56
C ALA A 261 12.18 -17.85 -14.23
N ILE A 262 11.11 -17.07 -14.19
CA ILE A 262 10.60 -16.43 -12.97
C ILE A 262 10.31 -17.48 -11.89
N GLN A 263 9.72 -18.62 -12.27
CA GLN A 263 9.47 -19.73 -11.34
C GLN A 263 10.77 -20.31 -10.77
N ALA A 264 11.81 -20.44 -11.58
CA ALA A 264 13.12 -20.92 -11.12
C ALA A 264 13.76 -19.95 -10.11
N GLY A 265 13.72 -18.65 -10.38
CA GLY A 265 14.17 -17.62 -9.44
C GLY A 265 13.40 -17.66 -8.12
N ARG A 266 12.07 -17.73 -8.19
CA ARG A 266 11.21 -17.92 -7.00
C ARG A 266 11.60 -19.17 -6.21
N ASP A 267 11.77 -20.30 -6.87
CA ASP A 267 12.09 -21.57 -6.23
C ASP A 267 13.51 -21.58 -5.62
N ALA A 268 14.45 -20.83 -6.16
CA ALA A 268 15.77 -20.62 -5.56
C ALA A 268 15.66 -20.00 -4.14
N PHE A 269 14.69 -19.10 -3.93
CA PHE A 269 14.42 -18.54 -2.60
C PHE A 269 13.68 -19.53 -1.70
N TYR A 270 12.57 -20.13 -2.16
CA TYR A 270 11.66 -20.90 -1.31
C TYR A 270 12.04 -22.37 -1.12
N LYS A 271 12.80 -22.97 -2.04
CA LYS A 271 13.18 -24.38 -2.01
C LYS A 271 14.71 -24.60 -2.06
N GLY A 272 15.44 -23.52 -2.36
CA GLY A 272 16.89 -23.53 -2.47
C GLY A 272 17.61 -23.44 -1.13
N ASP A 273 18.88 -23.04 -1.20
CA ASP A 273 19.76 -22.88 -0.04
C ASP A 273 19.27 -21.80 0.92
N THR A 274 18.73 -20.69 0.39
CA THR A 274 18.18 -19.61 1.22
C THR A 274 17.11 -20.14 2.19
N ALA A 275 16.15 -20.92 1.71
CA ALA A 275 15.10 -21.49 2.57
C ALA A 275 15.65 -22.45 3.63
N ARG A 276 16.65 -23.28 3.28
CA ARG A 276 17.29 -24.19 4.25
C ARG A 276 18.01 -23.41 5.34
N ARG A 277 18.71 -22.36 4.98
CA ARG A 277 19.44 -21.49 5.94
C ARG A 277 18.48 -20.72 6.84
N ILE A 278 17.34 -20.21 6.31
CA ILE A 278 16.29 -19.60 7.12
C ILE A 278 15.73 -20.63 8.12
N GLY A 279 15.35 -21.83 7.66
CA GLY A 279 14.81 -22.88 8.51
C GLY A 279 15.78 -23.30 9.63
N ALA A 280 17.07 -23.49 9.30
CA ALA A 280 18.10 -23.85 10.26
C ALA A 280 18.35 -22.75 11.31
N ALA A 281 18.37 -21.46 10.88
CA ALA A 281 18.52 -20.35 11.80
C ALA A 281 17.31 -20.22 12.75
N MET A 282 16.10 -20.37 12.20
CA MET A 282 14.87 -20.39 13.00
C MET A 282 14.89 -21.51 14.05
N GLU A 283 15.31 -22.71 13.68
CA GLU A 283 15.40 -23.84 14.60
C GLU A 283 16.46 -23.63 15.69
N ARG A 284 17.65 -23.15 15.30
CA ARG A 284 18.74 -22.78 16.21
C ARG A 284 18.29 -21.78 17.28
N ASP A 285 17.51 -20.77 16.87
CA ASP A 285 17.11 -19.63 17.71
C ASP A 285 15.75 -19.86 18.39
N GLY A 286 15.19 -21.09 18.33
CA GLY A 286 13.92 -21.45 18.97
C GLY A 286 12.68 -20.87 18.28
N GLY A 287 12.81 -20.50 17.01
CA GLY A 287 11.70 -20.03 16.18
C GLY A 287 10.74 -21.13 15.74
N LEU A 288 9.56 -20.75 15.27
CA LEU A 288 8.48 -21.67 14.90
C LEU A 288 8.47 -22.06 13.42
N MET A 289 9.20 -21.34 12.56
CA MET A 289 9.24 -21.61 11.12
C MET A 289 10.26 -22.69 10.80
N ARG A 290 9.94 -23.55 9.82
CA ARG A 290 10.83 -24.61 9.31
C ARG A 290 10.98 -24.47 7.80
N TYR A 291 11.97 -25.19 7.24
CA TYR A 291 12.19 -25.23 5.79
C TYR A 291 10.92 -25.62 5.01
N GLU A 292 10.16 -26.58 5.54
CA GLU A 292 8.93 -27.09 4.92
C GLU A 292 7.84 -26.00 4.80
N ASP A 293 7.81 -25.04 5.73
CA ASP A 293 6.87 -23.93 5.67
C ASP A 293 7.16 -23.02 4.47
N LEU A 294 8.45 -22.76 4.21
CA LEU A 294 8.88 -22.02 3.02
C LEU A 294 8.66 -22.84 1.75
N ALA A 295 9.13 -24.09 1.71
CA ALA A 295 9.09 -24.92 0.52
C ALA A 295 7.67 -25.18 -0.02
N LYS A 296 6.68 -25.29 0.85
CA LYS A 296 5.26 -25.49 0.49
C LYS A 296 4.49 -24.19 0.23
N TYR A 297 5.05 -23.03 0.63
CA TYR A 297 4.35 -21.76 0.48
C TYR A 297 4.03 -21.44 -0.98
N LYS A 298 2.78 -21.02 -1.22
CA LYS A 298 2.30 -20.52 -2.50
C LYS A 298 1.32 -19.37 -2.25
N GLY A 299 1.59 -18.22 -2.83
CA GLY A 299 0.65 -17.10 -2.86
C GLY A 299 -0.58 -17.42 -3.70
N LYS A 300 -1.60 -16.60 -3.55
CA LYS A 300 -2.88 -16.74 -4.26
C LYS A 300 -3.15 -15.52 -5.14
N VAL A 301 -3.76 -15.79 -6.30
CA VAL A 301 -4.39 -14.77 -7.12
C VAL A 301 -5.89 -14.83 -6.83
N GLU A 302 -6.45 -13.72 -6.38
CA GLU A 302 -7.82 -13.62 -5.91
C GLU A 302 -8.57 -12.51 -6.66
N THR A 303 -9.89 -12.49 -6.56
CA THR A 303 -10.70 -11.34 -6.97
C THR A 303 -10.72 -10.34 -5.80
N PRO A 304 -10.37 -9.06 -6.02
CA PRO A 304 -10.44 -8.07 -4.96
C PRO A 304 -11.88 -7.82 -4.51
N ALA A 305 -12.05 -7.42 -3.24
CA ALA A 305 -13.31 -6.88 -2.75
C ALA A 305 -13.61 -5.55 -3.43
N MET A 306 -14.89 -5.27 -3.72
CA MET A 306 -15.30 -4.08 -4.48
C MET A 306 -16.62 -3.52 -3.95
N THR A 307 -16.74 -2.20 -4.01
CA THR A 307 -18.03 -1.48 -3.93
C THR A 307 -18.11 -0.40 -4.99
N SER A 308 -19.33 -0.02 -5.36
CA SER A 308 -19.58 1.15 -6.22
C SER A 308 -20.11 2.30 -5.35
N VAL A 309 -19.42 3.45 -5.37
CA VAL A 309 -19.81 4.68 -4.66
C VAL A 309 -19.57 5.89 -5.54
N PHE A 310 -20.46 6.86 -5.51
CA PHE A 310 -20.34 8.14 -6.25
C PHE A 310 -20.06 7.95 -7.76
N GLY A 311 -20.51 6.84 -8.36
CA GLY A 311 -20.27 6.52 -9.78
C GLY A 311 -18.90 5.87 -10.06
N TYR A 312 -18.14 5.49 -9.06
CA TYR A 312 -16.85 4.82 -9.19
C TYR A 312 -16.87 3.41 -8.58
N GLN A 313 -16.03 2.51 -9.11
CA GLN A 313 -15.75 1.21 -8.51
C GLN A 313 -14.46 1.31 -7.68
N VAL A 314 -14.56 1.04 -6.38
CA VAL A 314 -13.42 1.05 -5.46
C VAL A 314 -13.07 -0.38 -5.07
N TYR A 315 -11.81 -0.77 -5.28
CA TYR A 315 -11.29 -2.11 -5.07
C TYR A 315 -10.28 -2.14 -3.93
N LYS A 316 -10.34 -3.20 -3.12
CA LYS A 316 -9.46 -3.45 -1.97
C LYS A 316 -9.07 -4.92 -1.90
N ALA A 317 -8.04 -5.25 -1.11
CA ALA A 317 -7.77 -6.62 -0.73
C ALA A 317 -8.97 -7.24 0.02
N GLY A 318 -9.03 -8.58 0.05
CA GLY A 318 -10.15 -9.32 0.65
C GLY A 318 -10.21 -9.27 2.18
N PHE A 319 -11.12 -10.03 2.78
CA PHE A 319 -11.45 -10.00 4.21
C PHE A 319 -10.36 -10.55 5.15
N TRP A 320 -9.30 -11.16 4.60
CA TRP A 320 -8.05 -11.42 5.32
C TRP A 320 -7.21 -10.14 5.52
N SER A 321 -7.67 -9.00 5.01
CA SER A 321 -7.14 -7.66 5.26
C SER A 321 -8.21 -6.77 5.85
N GLN A 322 -7.84 -5.58 6.30
CA GLN A 322 -8.82 -4.58 6.73
C GLN A 322 -9.49 -3.83 5.59
N GLY A 323 -9.04 -3.99 4.33
CA GLY A 323 -9.51 -3.22 3.18
C GLY A 323 -11.02 -3.11 3.02
N PRO A 324 -11.81 -4.21 3.17
CA PRO A 324 -13.26 -4.12 3.08
C PRO A 324 -13.91 -3.21 4.12
N ALA A 325 -13.25 -2.89 5.26
CA ALA A 325 -13.78 -1.91 6.22
C ALA A 325 -13.88 -0.50 5.61
N MET A 326 -12.90 -0.10 4.75
CA MET A 326 -13.01 1.15 4.03
C MET A 326 -14.19 1.14 3.04
N LEU A 327 -14.40 0.03 2.33
CA LEU A 327 -15.54 -0.11 1.40
C LEU A 327 -16.86 0.02 2.14
N MET A 328 -16.97 -0.60 3.31
CA MET A 328 -18.14 -0.47 4.20
C MET A 328 -18.31 0.97 4.67
N ALA A 329 -17.24 1.63 5.15
CA ALA A 329 -17.29 3.01 5.61
C ALA A 329 -17.71 3.98 4.49
N LEU A 330 -17.21 3.79 3.26
CA LEU A 330 -17.65 4.55 2.08
C LEU A 330 -19.14 4.33 1.78
N ASN A 331 -19.63 3.09 1.82
CA ASN A 331 -21.04 2.78 1.63
C ASN A 331 -21.93 3.43 2.71
N ILE A 332 -21.49 3.40 3.97
CA ILE A 332 -22.21 4.02 5.10
C ILE A 332 -22.25 5.55 4.93
N ALA A 333 -21.12 6.18 4.59
CA ALA A 333 -21.02 7.61 4.38
C ALA A 333 -21.91 8.07 3.19
N GLU A 334 -21.91 7.32 2.08
CA GLU A 334 -22.81 7.58 0.94
C GLU A 334 -24.27 7.50 1.36
N ALA A 335 -24.66 6.43 2.08
CA ALA A 335 -26.02 6.24 2.58
C ALA A 335 -26.43 7.30 3.63
N ALA A 336 -25.48 7.88 4.36
CA ALA A 336 -25.68 9.00 5.27
C ALA A 336 -25.78 10.37 4.56
N GLY A 337 -25.67 10.40 3.22
CA GLY A 337 -25.82 11.63 2.43
C GLY A 337 -24.62 12.56 2.46
N ILE A 338 -23.40 12.04 2.65
CA ILE A 338 -22.17 12.85 2.81
C ILE A 338 -21.91 13.79 1.62
N ALA A 339 -22.32 13.43 0.40
CA ALA A 339 -22.14 14.25 -0.79
C ALA A 339 -22.93 15.58 -0.77
N SER A 340 -23.90 15.73 0.11
CA SER A 340 -24.64 16.97 0.31
C SER A 340 -24.06 17.88 1.41
N MET A 341 -22.99 17.44 2.08
CA MET A 341 -22.35 18.18 3.17
C MET A 341 -21.16 18.98 2.65
N GLU A 342 -20.87 20.12 3.27
CA GLU A 342 -19.66 20.90 2.94
C GLU A 342 -18.40 20.15 3.39
N PRO A 343 -17.43 19.85 2.49
CA PRO A 343 -16.20 19.14 2.84
C PRO A 343 -15.39 19.85 3.93
N GLY A 344 -15.10 19.15 5.02
CA GLY A 344 -14.37 19.70 6.16
C GLY A 344 -15.24 20.40 7.20
N SER A 345 -16.55 20.52 7.00
CA SER A 345 -17.49 20.97 8.03
C SER A 345 -17.63 19.97 9.18
N ALA A 346 -18.15 20.40 10.33
CA ALA A 346 -18.36 19.51 11.46
C ALA A 346 -19.35 18.36 11.16
N PRO A 347 -20.49 18.57 10.47
CA PRO A 347 -21.35 17.47 10.03
C PRO A 347 -20.63 16.46 9.13
N TYR A 348 -19.81 16.93 8.17
CA TYR A 348 -19.02 16.08 7.30
C TYR A 348 -18.01 15.23 8.10
N LEU A 349 -17.18 15.87 8.93
CA LEU A 349 -16.15 15.18 9.72
C LEU A 349 -16.76 14.21 10.73
N HIS A 350 -17.89 14.57 11.35
CA HIS A 350 -18.65 13.69 12.23
C HIS A 350 -19.16 12.46 11.48
N THR A 351 -19.74 12.63 10.30
CA THR A 351 -20.23 11.51 9.46
C THR A 351 -19.10 10.59 9.04
N VAL A 352 -17.94 11.13 8.65
CA VAL A 352 -16.74 10.33 8.34
C VAL A 352 -16.31 9.52 9.56
N ALA A 353 -16.17 10.16 10.73
CA ALA A 353 -15.75 9.49 11.95
C ALA A 353 -16.71 8.37 12.38
N GLU A 354 -18.02 8.62 12.37
CA GLU A 354 -19.02 7.62 12.75
C GLU A 354 -19.10 6.46 11.75
N SER A 355 -18.95 6.72 10.44
CA SER A 355 -18.90 5.68 9.41
C SER A 355 -17.69 4.76 9.61
N ILE A 356 -16.52 5.32 9.94
CA ILE A 356 -15.31 4.56 10.27
C ILE A 356 -15.54 3.70 11.52
N LYS A 357 -16.09 4.26 12.60
CA LYS A 357 -16.37 3.52 13.84
C LYS A 357 -17.23 2.29 13.57
N LEU A 358 -18.36 2.48 12.87
CA LEU A 358 -19.30 1.40 12.55
C LEU A 358 -18.63 0.30 11.71
N ALA A 359 -17.85 0.67 10.69
CA ALA A 359 -17.19 -0.30 9.82
C ALA A 359 -16.06 -1.05 10.52
N PHE A 360 -15.30 -0.37 11.38
CA PHE A 360 -14.17 -1.00 12.09
C PHE A 360 -14.62 -1.86 13.28
N ASP A 361 -15.75 -1.54 13.91
CA ASP A 361 -16.38 -2.46 14.86
C ASP A 361 -16.77 -3.78 14.17
N ASP A 362 -17.42 -3.71 13.01
CA ASP A 362 -17.76 -4.91 12.23
C ASP A 362 -16.51 -5.64 11.72
N ARG A 363 -15.42 -4.91 11.35
CA ARG A 363 -14.13 -5.52 11.02
C ARG A 363 -13.63 -6.41 12.15
N ASN A 364 -13.64 -5.91 13.37
CA ASN A 364 -13.13 -6.64 14.53
C ASN A 364 -13.99 -7.87 14.84
N MET A 365 -15.29 -7.81 14.58
CA MET A 365 -16.21 -8.90 14.83
C MET A 365 -16.18 -10.02 13.77
N TYR A 366 -15.94 -9.67 12.48
CA TYR A 366 -16.24 -10.57 11.37
C TYR A 366 -15.04 -10.90 10.47
N PHE A 367 -13.96 -10.09 10.46
CA PHE A 367 -12.89 -10.28 9.49
C PHE A 367 -11.86 -11.30 9.93
N GLY A 368 -11.51 -12.16 9.00
CA GLY A 368 -10.47 -13.19 9.11
C GLY A 368 -10.22 -13.80 7.74
N ASP A 369 -9.28 -14.75 7.68
CA ASP A 369 -8.99 -15.47 6.45
C ASP A 369 -10.18 -16.35 6.06
N PRO A 370 -10.84 -16.12 4.88
CA PRO A 370 -12.02 -16.87 4.46
C PRO A 370 -11.78 -18.38 4.24
N ASP A 371 -10.52 -18.80 4.13
CA ASP A 371 -10.20 -20.23 4.05
C ASP A 371 -10.35 -20.92 5.42
N PHE A 372 -10.39 -20.17 6.52
CA PHE A 372 -10.43 -20.66 7.91
C PHE A 372 -11.61 -20.13 8.73
N ALA A 373 -12.23 -19.05 8.29
CA ALA A 373 -13.33 -18.41 9.00
C ALA A 373 -14.48 -18.10 8.04
N THR A 374 -15.71 -18.35 8.50
CA THR A 374 -16.89 -17.97 7.72
C THR A 374 -17.18 -16.48 7.91
N VAL A 375 -17.02 -15.71 6.84
CA VAL A 375 -17.21 -14.26 6.82
C VAL A 375 -18.46 -13.91 6.00
N PRO A 376 -19.40 -13.09 6.51
CA PRO A 376 -20.60 -12.67 5.78
C PRO A 376 -20.30 -11.56 4.77
N MET A 377 -19.44 -11.88 3.77
CA MET A 377 -18.85 -10.92 2.85
C MET A 377 -19.88 -10.13 2.04
N LYS A 378 -20.94 -10.81 1.56
CA LYS A 378 -21.99 -10.17 0.77
C LYS A 378 -22.83 -9.21 1.62
N GLY A 379 -23.20 -9.66 2.83
CA GLY A 379 -23.95 -8.84 3.77
C GLY A 379 -23.18 -7.58 4.18
N LEU A 380 -21.90 -7.72 4.54
CA LEU A 380 -21.04 -6.62 4.96
C LEU A 380 -20.89 -5.54 3.87
N LEU A 381 -20.83 -5.93 2.60
CA LEU A 381 -20.65 -4.99 1.47
C LEU A 381 -21.99 -4.56 0.82
N SER A 382 -23.15 -5.07 1.28
CA SER A 382 -24.44 -4.70 0.69
C SER A 382 -24.83 -3.24 1.00
N LYS A 383 -25.51 -2.61 0.07
CA LYS A 383 -26.02 -1.23 0.24
C LYS A 383 -27.15 -1.18 1.28
N GLU A 384 -27.92 -2.23 1.40
CA GLU A 384 -28.98 -2.37 2.39
C GLU A 384 -28.41 -2.40 3.82
N TYR A 385 -27.32 -3.15 4.02
CA TYR A 385 -26.61 -3.16 5.30
C TYR A 385 -26.04 -1.78 5.62
N ALA A 386 -25.37 -1.14 4.65
CA ALA A 386 -24.83 0.19 4.81
C ALA A 386 -25.90 1.22 5.17
N ALA A 387 -27.07 1.17 4.53
CA ALA A 387 -28.21 2.04 4.86
C ALA A 387 -28.73 1.80 6.28
N ALA A 388 -28.78 0.53 6.73
CA ALA A 388 -29.16 0.19 8.10
C ALA A 388 -28.14 0.71 9.13
N ARG A 389 -26.82 0.64 8.80
CA ARG A 389 -25.75 1.18 9.65
C ARG A 389 -25.75 2.70 9.67
N ALA A 390 -25.99 3.37 8.53
CA ALA A 390 -26.05 4.83 8.43
C ALA A 390 -27.15 5.43 9.35
N LYS A 391 -28.28 4.76 9.53
CA LYS A 391 -29.33 5.18 10.47
C LYS A 391 -28.87 5.24 11.93
N GLN A 392 -27.75 4.64 12.28
CA GLN A 392 -27.17 4.67 13.62
C GLN A 392 -26.26 5.88 13.85
N ILE A 393 -26.00 6.68 12.80
CA ILE A 393 -25.29 7.95 12.92
C ILE A 393 -26.27 8.99 13.43
N GLY A 394 -26.19 9.27 14.74
CA GLY A 394 -27.00 10.31 15.39
C GLY A 394 -26.29 11.66 15.39
N PRO A 395 -26.89 12.70 16.02
CA PRO A 395 -26.29 14.04 16.11
C PRO A 395 -25.10 14.10 17.08
N LYS A 396 -24.90 13.07 17.91
CA LYS A 396 -23.81 12.94 18.89
C LYS A 396 -22.88 11.79 18.53
N ALA A 397 -21.61 11.95 18.89
CA ALA A 397 -20.60 10.91 18.77
C ALA A 397 -20.93 9.71 19.66
N SER A 398 -20.89 8.51 19.11
CA SER A 398 -20.98 7.29 19.93
C SER A 398 -19.71 7.05 20.70
N LEU A 399 -19.83 6.67 21.96
CA LEU A 399 -18.74 6.17 22.79
C LEU A 399 -18.79 4.66 22.98
N GLU A 400 -19.74 3.98 22.36
CA GLU A 400 -19.97 2.53 22.47
C GLU A 400 -19.58 1.85 21.17
N HIS A 401 -19.05 0.62 21.29
CA HIS A 401 -18.89 -0.29 20.17
C HIS A 401 -20.24 -0.81 19.69
N ARG A 402 -20.49 -0.71 18.39
CA ARG A 402 -21.79 -1.02 17.79
C ARG A 402 -21.61 -2.04 16.67
N PHE A 403 -21.64 -3.31 17.02
CA PHE A 403 -21.57 -4.41 16.06
C PHE A 403 -22.91 -4.62 15.36
N GLY A 404 -22.89 -4.72 14.02
CA GLY A 404 -24.08 -5.03 13.24
C GLY A 404 -24.34 -6.54 13.10
N ASN A 405 -25.40 -6.89 12.35
CA ASN A 405 -25.69 -8.27 11.97
C ASN A 405 -25.76 -8.41 10.44
N PRO A 406 -24.64 -8.53 9.75
CA PRO A 406 -24.61 -8.66 8.29
C PRO A 406 -25.22 -9.98 7.76
N TRP A 407 -25.28 -11.03 8.59
CA TRP A 407 -25.91 -12.31 8.24
C TRP A 407 -27.38 -12.18 7.85
N ALA A 408 -28.11 -11.27 8.50
CA ALA A 408 -29.51 -11.00 8.18
C ALA A 408 -29.69 -10.51 6.73
N PHE A 409 -28.66 -9.82 6.19
CA PHE A 409 -28.64 -9.31 4.81
C PHE A 409 -28.18 -10.35 3.78
N GLU A 410 -27.81 -11.55 4.25
CA GLU A 410 -27.61 -12.74 3.42
C GLU A 410 -28.77 -13.73 3.54
N GLY A 411 -29.82 -13.40 4.28
CA GLY A 411 -30.93 -14.32 4.59
C GLY A 411 -30.51 -15.51 5.45
N LYS A 412 -29.48 -15.36 6.27
CA LYS A 412 -28.90 -16.42 7.10
C LYS A 412 -28.98 -16.09 8.58
N ALA A 413 -29.07 -17.13 9.42
CA ALA A 413 -28.83 -16.99 10.84
C ALA A 413 -27.33 -16.64 11.09
N ARG A 414 -27.09 -15.93 12.18
CA ARG A 414 -25.71 -15.62 12.59
C ARG A 414 -24.98 -16.90 12.98
N THR A 415 -23.90 -17.22 12.29
CA THR A 415 -23.05 -18.39 12.58
C THR A 415 -21.74 -18.03 13.27
N THR A 416 -21.34 -16.76 13.21
CA THR A 416 -20.13 -16.28 13.89
C THR A 416 -20.39 -16.17 15.39
N PRO A 417 -19.55 -16.75 16.26
CA PRO A 417 -19.60 -16.50 17.69
C PRO A 417 -19.59 -15.00 18.00
N VAL A 418 -20.20 -14.61 19.12
CA VAL A 418 -20.03 -13.25 19.63
C VAL A 418 -18.62 -13.19 20.22
N PHE A 419 -17.72 -12.56 19.52
CA PHE A 419 -16.38 -12.24 19.98
C PHE A 419 -16.38 -10.82 20.54
N THR A 420 -15.88 -10.63 21.75
CA THR A 420 -15.64 -9.30 22.30
C THR A 420 -14.14 -9.07 22.29
N PRO A 421 -13.61 -8.22 21.40
CA PRO A 421 -12.21 -7.85 21.43
C PRO A 421 -11.85 -7.29 22.80
N HIS A 422 -10.68 -7.62 23.31
CA HIS A 422 -10.20 -7.12 24.59
C HIS A 422 -8.73 -6.70 24.50
N MET A 423 -8.36 -5.74 25.32
CA MET A 423 -6.96 -5.34 25.45
C MET A 423 -6.12 -6.47 26.01
N LEU A 424 -4.96 -6.70 25.40
CA LEU A 424 -3.95 -7.61 25.92
C LEU A 424 -3.25 -7.00 27.15
N LYS A 425 -2.85 -7.85 28.10
CA LYS A 425 -2.03 -7.43 29.24
C LYS A 425 -0.63 -7.11 28.71
N ALA A 426 -0.32 -5.85 28.70
CA ALA A 426 0.92 -5.20 28.25
C ALA A 426 2.02 -6.01 27.52
N PRO A 427 2.55 -5.50 26.44
CA PRO A 427 3.88 -4.93 26.39
C PRO A 427 3.93 -3.56 25.70
N PRO A 428 5.14 -2.93 25.62
CA PRO A 428 5.29 -1.54 25.26
C PRO A 428 4.80 -1.25 23.83
N LYS A 429 4.43 0.01 23.62
CA LYS A 429 3.98 0.58 22.35
C LYS A 429 4.90 0.18 21.21
N PRO A 430 4.41 -0.54 20.27
CA PRO A 430 5.06 -0.72 19.02
C PRO A 430 4.55 0.30 18.00
N THR A 431 5.46 0.83 17.22
CA THR A 431 5.11 1.64 16.07
C THR A 431 5.08 0.74 14.84
N ALA A 432 3.90 0.30 14.44
CA ALA A 432 3.74 -0.34 13.14
C ALA A 432 3.95 0.69 12.05
N ASP A 433 4.71 0.33 11.03
CA ASP A 433 4.88 1.16 9.84
C ASP A 433 4.80 0.29 8.57
N THR A 434 4.75 0.94 7.42
CA THR A 434 4.45 0.32 6.13
C THR A 434 4.95 1.28 5.05
N THR A 435 5.04 0.82 3.82
CA THR A 435 5.18 1.69 2.65
C THR A 435 4.06 1.45 1.65
N ALA A 436 4.00 2.25 0.60
CA ALA A 436 3.06 2.09 -0.50
C ALA A 436 3.79 2.42 -1.81
N ILE A 437 3.41 1.71 -2.87
CA ILE A 437 4.00 1.84 -4.20
C ILE A 437 2.86 1.80 -5.21
N GLU A 438 2.72 2.89 -5.96
CA GLU A 438 1.69 3.09 -6.96
C GLU A 438 2.36 3.42 -8.30
N VAL A 439 1.97 2.72 -9.36
CA VAL A 439 2.52 2.94 -10.70
C VAL A 439 1.41 2.98 -11.73
N VAL A 440 1.54 3.89 -12.69
CA VAL A 440 0.75 3.92 -13.92
C VAL A 440 1.69 4.02 -15.11
N ASP A 441 1.43 3.27 -16.18
CA ASP A 441 2.16 3.39 -17.45
C ASP A 441 1.32 4.05 -18.55
N LYS A 442 1.97 4.33 -19.69
CA LYS A 442 1.35 4.99 -20.86
C LYS A 442 0.15 4.24 -21.44
N ASP A 443 0.04 2.94 -21.19
CA ASP A 443 -1.06 2.11 -21.70
C ASP A 443 -2.25 2.07 -20.72
N GLY A 444 -2.11 2.74 -19.54
CA GLY A 444 -3.13 2.82 -18.50
C GLY A 444 -3.15 1.60 -17.58
N ASN A 445 -2.12 0.73 -17.61
CA ASN A 445 -1.99 -0.30 -16.58
C ASN A 445 -1.71 0.34 -15.22
N LEU A 446 -2.34 -0.19 -14.17
CA LEU A 446 -2.13 0.26 -12.81
C LEU A 446 -1.54 -0.87 -11.94
N PHE A 447 -0.63 -0.48 -11.07
CA PHE A 447 -0.07 -1.34 -10.03
C PHE A 447 -0.18 -0.62 -8.69
N SER A 448 -0.79 -1.28 -7.68
CA SER A 448 -0.91 -0.78 -6.31
C SER A 448 -0.42 -1.85 -5.35
N CYS A 449 0.58 -1.53 -4.55
CA CYS A 449 1.13 -2.45 -3.55
C CYS A 449 1.31 -1.75 -2.21
N THR A 450 0.91 -2.43 -1.12
CA THR A 450 1.12 -1.95 0.24
C THR A 450 2.02 -2.94 0.99
N PRO A 451 3.35 -2.90 0.79
CA PRO A 451 4.27 -3.86 1.38
C PRO A 451 4.70 -3.47 2.80
N SER A 452 4.94 -4.47 3.64
CA SER A 452 5.39 -4.28 5.03
C SER A 452 6.00 -5.57 5.60
N SER A 453 6.79 -5.43 6.69
CA SER A 453 7.15 -6.53 7.59
C SER A 453 6.43 -6.41 8.94
N GLY A 454 5.53 -5.46 9.07
CA GLY A 454 4.78 -5.16 10.30
C GLY A 454 5.53 -4.24 11.23
N TRP A 455 6.75 -4.56 11.57
CA TRP A 455 7.49 -3.93 12.64
C TRP A 455 8.90 -3.50 12.24
N MET A 456 9.48 -2.57 13.03
CA MET A 456 10.82 -2.05 12.80
C MET A 456 11.86 -3.16 12.68
N LEU A 457 12.66 -3.09 11.63
CA LEU A 457 13.74 -4.02 11.32
C LEU A 457 13.32 -5.50 11.32
N GLY A 458 12.10 -5.80 10.84
CA GLY A 458 11.60 -7.17 10.79
C GLY A 458 11.52 -7.85 12.17
N GLY A 459 11.10 -7.12 13.20
CA GLY A 459 11.14 -7.62 14.57
C GLY A 459 12.55 -7.72 15.13
N ALA A 460 13.48 -6.91 14.63
CA ALA A 460 14.91 -6.92 14.99
C ALA A 460 15.62 -8.27 14.71
N TYR A 461 15.09 -9.10 13.81
CA TYR A 461 15.58 -10.45 13.55
C TYR A 461 15.88 -10.70 12.05
N ILE A 462 17.08 -11.15 11.77
CA ILE A 462 17.50 -11.68 10.47
C ILE A 462 17.76 -13.18 10.65
N ALA A 463 17.25 -14.00 9.73
CA ALA A 463 17.41 -15.44 9.80
C ALA A 463 18.78 -15.87 9.24
N GLY A 464 19.74 -16.11 10.11
CA GLY A 464 21.09 -16.52 9.76
C GLY A 464 21.82 -15.46 8.94
N ASP A 465 22.78 -15.90 8.14
CA ASP A 465 23.57 -15.06 7.25
C ASP A 465 22.90 -14.84 5.87
N THR A 466 21.57 -15.02 5.79
CA THR A 466 20.81 -14.81 4.54
C THR A 466 20.62 -13.32 4.21
N GLY A 467 20.75 -12.44 5.21
CA GLY A 467 20.44 -11.04 5.09
C GLY A 467 18.93 -10.74 4.99
N VAL A 468 18.06 -11.73 5.17
CA VAL A 468 16.60 -11.61 5.07
C VAL A 468 16.03 -11.19 6.42
N PRO A 469 15.60 -9.92 6.59
CA PRO A 469 14.85 -9.51 7.78
C PRO A 469 13.50 -10.21 7.76
N MET A 470 13.11 -10.82 8.89
CA MET A 470 11.82 -11.50 8.98
C MET A 470 10.69 -10.52 9.27
N SER A 471 9.44 -10.96 9.15
CA SER A 471 8.30 -10.16 9.60
C SER A 471 7.97 -10.46 11.07
N ASN A 472 7.08 -9.65 11.66
CA ASN A 472 6.46 -9.96 12.95
C ASN A 472 4.93 -9.95 12.84
N ARG A 473 4.43 -10.33 11.68
CA ARG A 473 3.00 -10.26 11.33
C ARG A 473 2.12 -11.21 12.14
N LEU A 474 2.67 -12.22 12.82
CA LEU A 474 1.90 -13.06 13.73
C LEU A 474 1.24 -12.25 14.86
N THR A 475 1.84 -11.12 15.26
CA THR A 475 1.32 -10.26 16.34
C THR A 475 -0.08 -9.71 16.11
N VAL A 476 -0.57 -9.70 14.88
CA VAL A 476 -1.93 -9.24 14.56
C VAL A 476 -2.99 -10.32 14.77
N PHE A 477 -2.60 -11.59 14.92
CA PHE A 477 -3.54 -12.65 15.30
C PHE A 477 -4.11 -12.45 16.70
N ASP A 478 -5.27 -13.06 16.94
CA ASP A 478 -5.84 -13.24 18.26
C ASP A 478 -5.47 -14.62 18.80
N LEU A 479 -5.45 -14.75 20.12
CA LEU A 479 -5.27 -16.05 20.80
C LEU A 479 -6.61 -16.61 21.29
N ASP A 480 -7.69 -15.83 21.26
CA ASP A 480 -9.04 -16.24 21.61
C ASP A 480 -9.65 -17.11 20.49
N PRO A 481 -10.06 -18.35 20.78
CA PRO A 481 -10.67 -19.24 19.79
C PRO A 481 -12.00 -18.74 19.20
N ALA A 482 -12.69 -17.81 19.87
CA ALA A 482 -13.91 -17.21 19.34
C ALA A 482 -13.64 -16.16 18.25
N SER A 483 -12.39 -15.66 18.14
CA SER A 483 -12.05 -14.68 17.12
C SER A 483 -12.00 -15.29 15.72
N PRO A 484 -12.59 -14.65 14.69
CA PRO A 484 -12.39 -15.06 13.30
C PRO A 484 -10.92 -14.93 12.87
N ASN A 485 -10.12 -14.12 13.57
CA ASN A 485 -8.70 -13.91 13.36
C ASN A 485 -7.82 -14.71 14.34
N VAL A 486 -8.33 -15.78 14.96
CA VAL A 486 -7.55 -16.64 15.84
C VAL A 486 -6.36 -17.25 15.10
N LEU A 487 -5.22 -17.36 15.78
CA LEU A 487 -4.00 -17.99 15.25
C LEU A 487 -4.25 -19.47 14.93
N VAL A 488 -4.00 -19.85 13.68
CA VAL A 488 -4.04 -21.25 13.21
C VAL A 488 -2.87 -21.46 12.24
N PRO A 489 -2.12 -22.56 12.33
CA PRO A 489 -1.09 -22.90 11.35
C PRO A 489 -1.62 -22.87 9.91
N GLY A 490 -0.87 -22.25 9.00
CA GLY A 490 -1.26 -22.10 7.59
C GLY A 490 -2.26 -20.98 7.28
N LYS A 491 -2.82 -20.33 8.30
CA LYS A 491 -3.76 -19.21 8.15
C LYS A 491 -3.05 -17.89 7.90
N ARG A 492 -3.64 -17.03 7.07
CA ARG A 492 -3.25 -15.62 6.92
C ARG A 492 -3.79 -14.80 8.09
N PRO A 493 -2.98 -13.95 8.73
CA PRO A 493 -3.50 -13.00 9.71
C PRO A 493 -4.37 -11.95 9.04
N ARG A 494 -5.35 -11.39 9.78
CA ARG A 494 -6.10 -10.21 9.33
C ARG A 494 -5.19 -9.00 9.34
N THR A 495 -4.50 -8.79 8.23
CA THR A 495 -3.51 -7.71 8.09
C THR A 495 -4.17 -6.34 7.90
N THR A 496 -3.42 -5.29 8.20
CA THR A 496 -3.79 -3.90 7.87
C THR A 496 -3.35 -3.49 6.47
N LEU A 497 -2.61 -4.33 5.76
CA LEU A 497 -2.09 -4.03 4.42
C LEU A 497 -3.22 -3.99 3.40
N SER A 498 -3.37 -2.88 2.71
CA SER A 498 -4.58 -2.60 1.98
C SER A 498 -4.34 -1.75 0.72
N PRO A 499 -3.75 -2.36 -0.35
CA PRO A 499 -3.66 -1.69 -1.64
C PRO A 499 -5.05 -1.29 -2.13
N SER A 500 -5.14 -0.20 -2.88
CA SER A 500 -6.42 0.37 -3.31
C SER A 500 -6.39 0.77 -4.77
N MET A 501 -7.47 0.50 -5.48
CA MET A 501 -7.62 0.88 -6.88
C MET A 501 -9.03 1.39 -7.14
N VAL A 502 -9.15 2.39 -7.98
CA VAL A 502 -10.43 2.98 -8.39
C VAL A 502 -10.54 2.91 -9.90
N LEU A 503 -11.67 2.43 -10.38
CA LEU A 503 -12.05 2.49 -11.79
C LEU A 503 -13.28 3.40 -11.95
N LYS A 504 -13.39 4.04 -13.10
CA LYS A 504 -14.59 4.76 -13.53
C LYS A 504 -15.11 4.13 -14.83
N ASP A 505 -16.33 3.62 -14.81
CA ASP A 505 -16.93 2.94 -15.97
C ASP A 505 -16.05 1.81 -16.55
N GLY A 506 -15.33 1.10 -15.66
CA GLY A 506 -14.40 0.03 -16.03
C GLY A 506 -13.05 0.51 -16.60
N ALA A 507 -12.81 1.83 -16.67
CA ALA A 507 -11.54 2.42 -17.07
C ALA A 507 -10.66 2.75 -15.84
N PRO A 508 -9.32 2.72 -15.97
CA PRO A 508 -8.41 3.04 -14.88
C PRO A 508 -8.57 4.51 -14.46
N TYR A 509 -8.69 4.76 -13.17
CA TYR A 509 -8.82 6.10 -12.63
C TYR A 509 -7.73 6.45 -11.63
N LEU A 510 -7.53 5.59 -10.59
CA LEU A 510 -6.58 5.88 -9.52
C LEU A 510 -6.07 4.59 -8.87
N ALA A 511 -4.77 4.53 -8.59
CA ALA A 511 -4.13 3.65 -7.63
C ALA A 511 -3.66 4.51 -6.46
N ILE A 512 -3.94 4.12 -5.21
CA ILE A 512 -3.68 4.94 -4.02
C ILE A 512 -3.35 4.06 -2.82
N GLY A 513 -2.30 4.44 -2.10
CA GLY A 513 -1.84 3.72 -0.91
C GLY A 513 -1.22 4.63 0.14
N THR A 514 -1.10 4.11 1.35
CA THR A 514 -0.45 4.80 2.47
C THR A 514 0.06 3.80 3.50
N PRO A 515 1.12 4.12 4.25
CA PRO A 515 1.44 3.44 5.51
C PRO A 515 0.48 3.82 6.64
N GLY A 516 0.65 3.21 7.82
CA GLY A 516 0.02 3.67 9.05
C GLY A 516 -0.87 2.66 9.77
N GLY A 517 -0.74 1.36 9.49
CA GLY A 517 -1.50 0.33 10.21
C GLY A 517 -3.00 0.54 10.08
N ASP A 518 -3.73 0.64 11.18
CA ASP A 518 -5.19 0.86 11.21
C ASP A 518 -5.62 2.21 10.60
N ASN A 519 -4.69 3.17 10.46
CA ASN A 519 -4.97 4.48 9.86
C ASN A 519 -5.04 4.41 8.33
N GLN A 520 -4.49 3.38 7.68
CA GLN A 520 -4.40 3.31 6.21
C GLN A 520 -5.74 3.56 5.53
N ASP A 521 -6.74 2.76 5.85
CA ASP A 521 -8.06 2.84 5.22
C ASP A 521 -8.84 4.10 5.59
N GLN A 522 -8.65 4.61 6.80
CA GLN A 522 -9.24 5.88 7.23
C GLN A 522 -8.69 7.04 6.40
N GLN A 523 -7.37 7.07 6.17
CA GLN A 523 -6.73 8.17 5.47
C GLN A 523 -6.97 8.12 3.95
N ILE A 524 -6.99 6.92 3.36
CA ILE A 524 -7.39 6.74 1.97
C ILE A 524 -8.85 7.19 1.78
N MET A 525 -9.77 6.82 2.70
CA MET A 525 -11.16 7.27 2.68
C MET A 525 -11.29 8.79 2.74
N ASN A 526 -10.54 9.48 3.62
CA ASN A 526 -10.54 10.95 3.70
C ASN A 526 -10.21 11.59 2.35
N VAL A 527 -9.24 11.02 1.59
CA VAL A 527 -8.87 11.53 0.26
C VAL A 527 -9.90 11.13 -0.78
N LEU A 528 -10.32 9.86 -0.82
CA LEU A 528 -11.27 9.38 -1.82
C LEU A 528 -12.62 10.10 -1.75
N LEU A 529 -13.13 10.39 -0.55
CA LEU A 529 -14.36 11.19 -0.42
C LEU A 529 -14.24 12.55 -1.10
N ARG A 530 -13.12 13.25 -0.89
CA ARG A 530 -12.87 14.57 -1.52
C ARG A 530 -12.75 14.48 -3.04
N VAL A 531 -12.09 13.43 -3.54
CA VAL A 531 -11.90 13.23 -4.99
C VAL A 531 -13.18 12.72 -5.66
N LEU A 532 -13.84 11.70 -5.07
CA LEU A 532 -14.93 10.98 -5.76
C LEU A 532 -16.30 11.64 -5.57
N ALA A 533 -16.55 12.25 -4.39
CA ALA A 533 -17.85 12.88 -4.10
C ALA A 533 -17.86 14.38 -4.37
N PHE A 534 -16.69 15.05 -4.36
CA PHE A 534 -16.60 16.51 -4.46
C PHE A 534 -15.68 17.00 -5.59
N ASP A 535 -15.15 16.08 -6.41
CA ASP A 535 -14.28 16.37 -7.56
C ASP A 535 -13.09 17.30 -7.23
N GLN A 536 -12.56 17.20 -5.99
CA GLN A 536 -11.40 17.97 -5.59
C GLN A 536 -10.14 17.45 -6.31
N PRO A 537 -9.22 18.33 -6.74
CA PRO A 537 -7.94 17.94 -7.31
C PRO A 537 -7.17 17.02 -6.38
N LEU A 538 -6.50 16.00 -6.93
CA LEU A 538 -5.89 14.91 -6.17
C LEU A 538 -4.88 15.40 -5.12
N GLN A 539 -3.94 16.28 -5.51
CA GLN A 539 -2.93 16.80 -4.58
C GLN A 539 -3.57 17.66 -3.48
N ALA A 540 -4.59 18.47 -3.81
CA ALA A 540 -5.32 19.26 -2.83
C ALA A 540 -6.08 18.38 -1.83
N ALA A 541 -6.71 17.30 -2.30
CA ALA A 541 -7.38 16.32 -1.45
C ALA A 541 -6.38 15.60 -0.51
N ILE A 542 -5.17 15.28 -1.01
CA ILE A 542 -4.08 14.70 -0.21
C ILE A 542 -3.59 15.68 0.86
N GLU A 543 -3.48 16.96 0.57
CA GLU A 543 -2.99 17.96 1.52
C GLU A 543 -4.07 18.52 2.45
N ALA A 544 -5.35 18.27 2.18
CA ALA A 544 -6.46 18.73 3.02
C ALA A 544 -6.29 18.30 4.50
N PRO A 545 -6.79 19.08 5.46
CA PRO A 545 -6.80 18.69 6.87
C PRO A 545 -7.50 17.35 7.08
N ARG A 546 -6.97 16.50 7.97
CA ARG A 546 -7.43 15.12 8.19
C ARG A 546 -7.81 14.85 9.62
N ILE A 547 -8.63 13.82 9.77
CA ILE A 547 -8.98 13.20 11.04
C ILE A 547 -8.58 11.73 11.05
N ASN A 548 -8.44 11.18 12.25
CA ASN A 548 -8.22 9.75 12.47
C ASN A 548 -8.91 9.30 13.75
N SER A 549 -9.66 8.20 13.72
CA SER A 549 -10.36 7.67 14.90
C SER A 549 -9.56 6.56 15.55
N SER A 550 -9.43 6.61 16.88
CA SER A 550 -8.87 5.56 17.73
C SER A 550 -9.95 4.82 18.53
N HIS A 551 -11.23 4.99 18.17
CA HIS A 551 -12.38 4.46 18.89
C HIS A 551 -12.41 2.93 19.01
N PHE A 552 -11.95 2.21 18.00
CA PHE A 552 -12.05 0.75 17.86
C PHE A 552 -10.80 0.03 18.36
N HIS A 553 -10.92 -1.27 18.67
CA HIS A 553 -9.76 -2.09 19.02
C HIS A 553 -8.75 -2.14 17.87
N GLY A 554 -7.52 -1.75 18.16
CA GLY A 554 -6.40 -1.72 17.22
C GLY A 554 -5.93 -3.11 16.81
N SER A 555 -5.18 -3.18 15.71
CA SER A 555 -4.61 -4.43 15.18
C SER A 555 -3.30 -4.81 15.83
N PHE A 556 -2.61 -3.87 16.50
CA PHE A 556 -1.24 -4.04 17.00
C PHE A 556 -1.13 -3.80 18.49
N GLY A 557 0.01 -4.26 19.04
CA GLY A 557 0.36 -4.03 20.44
C GLY A 557 -0.62 -4.66 21.40
N ILE A 558 -1.10 -3.87 22.36
CA ILE A 558 -2.11 -4.29 23.32
C ILE A 558 -3.53 -4.25 22.79
N LYS A 559 -3.69 -3.98 21.48
CA LYS A 559 -5.01 -3.84 20.80
C LYS A 559 -5.93 -2.84 21.50
N LYS A 560 -5.35 -1.72 21.99
CA LYS A 560 -6.06 -0.67 22.70
C LYS A 560 -7.17 -0.08 21.85
N ASP A 561 -8.28 0.24 22.48
CA ASP A 561 -9.34 1.11 22.00
C ASP A 561 -9.39 2.41 22.81
N GLU A 562 -9.88 3.47 22.20
CA GLU A 562 -10.04 4.79 22.83
C GLU A 562 -11.41 5.38 22.44
N PRO A 563 -12.50 4.92 23.08
CA PRO A 563 -13.85 5.31 22.68
C PRO A 563 -14.08 6.81 22.64
N GLY A 564 -14.47 7.29 21.45
CA GLY A 564 -14.74 8.69 21.16
C GLY A 564 -13.51 9.55 20.83
N VAL A 565 -12.29 9.02 20.93
CA VAL A 565 -11.08 9.77 20.56
C VAL A 565 -11.01 9.95 19.04
N LEU A 566 -10.78 11.20 18.65
CA LEU A 566 -10.62 11.67 17.28
C LEU A 566 -9.38 12.56 17.19
N GLU A 567 -8.30 12.04 16.62
CA GLU A 567 -7.16 12.86 16.22
C GLU A 567 -7.59 13.79 15.10
N ILE A 568 -7.22 15.06 15.20
CA ILE A 568 -7.61 16.09 14.25
C ILE A 568 -6.48 17.11 14.07
N GLU A 569 -6.15 17.44 12.82
CA GLU A 569 -5.14 18.47 12.55
C GLU A 569 -5.65 19.87 12.94
N ASP A 570 -4.77 20.68 13.52
CA ASP A 570 -5.07 22.05 13.96
C ASP A 570 -5.48 22.99 12.82
N ARG A 571 -5.18 22.62 11.57
CA ARG A 571 -5.63 23.30 10.34
C ARG A 571 -7.14 23.21 10.11
N VAL A 572 -7.86 22.31 10.80
CA VAL A 572 -9.33 22.34 10.84
C VAL A 572 -9.76 23.56 11.65
N PRO A 573 -10.64 24.46 11.13
CA PRO A 573 -11.04 25.69 11.81
C PRO A 573 -11.53 25.46 13.24
N GLN A 574 -11.21 26.37 14.16
CA GLN A 574 -11.58 26.26 15.59
C GLN A 574 -13.08 26.04 15.77
N ALA A 575 -13.93 26.81 15.07
CA ALA A 575 -15.38 26.65 15.16
C ALA A 575 -15.88 25.24 14.78
N VAL A 576 -15.22 24.59 13.84
CA VAL A 576 -15.52 23.19 13.46
C VAL A 576 -15.10 22.23 14.58
N ARG A 577 -13.93 22.46 15.19
CA ARG A 577 -13.45 21.67 16.32
C ARG A 577 -14.35 21.82 17.54
N ASP A 578 -14.84 23.03 17.81
CA ASP A 578 -15.79 23.32 18.91
C ASP A 578 -17.12 22.59 18.70
N ASP A 579 -17.68 22.60 17.47
CA ASP A 579 -18.89 21.83 17.14
C ASP A 579 -18.67 20.32 17.29
N LEU A 580 -17.53 19.76 16.84
CA LEU A 580 -17.20 18.34 17.03
C LEU A 580 -17.09 17.98 18.52
N THR A 581 -16.52 18.86 19.34
CA THR A 581 -16.47 18.70 20.80
C THR A 581 -17.87 18.74 21.39
N ALA A 582 -18.71 19.68 20.96
CA ALA A 582 -20.10 19.78 21.38
C ALA A 582 -20.94 18.56 20.98
N ARG A 583 -20.57 17.87 19.89
CA ARG A 583 -21.15 16.58 19.50
C ARG A 583 -20.66 15.42 20.38
N GLY A 584 -19.63 15.60 21.20
CA GLY A 584 -19.11 14.60 22.13
C GLY A 584 -17.89 13.84 21.65
N HIS A 585 -17.25 14.24 20.54
CA HIS A 585 -15.93 13.73 20.18
C HIS A 585 -14.87 14.19 21.19
N LYS A 586 -13.97 13.30 21.58
CA LYS A 586 -12.79 13.59 22.40
C LYS A 586 -11.65 13.95 21.46
N LEU A 587 -11.48 15.24 21.17
CA LEU A 587 -10.47 15.68 20.21
C LEU A 587 -9.06 15.58 20.77
N ASP A 588 -8.16 14.91 20.03
CA ASP A 588 -6.71 15.01 20.17
C ASP A 588 -6.20 15.89 19.03
N VAL A 589 -5.90 17.16 19.36
CA VAL A 589 -5.52 18.16 18.35
C VAL A 589 -4.04 18.07 18.06
N LEU A 590 -3.72 17.64 16.85
CA LEU A 590 -2.36 17.48 16.36
C LEU A 590 -1.90 18.74 15.62
N GLY A 591 -0.57 18.93 15.52
CA GLY A 591 -0.01 20.00 14.69
C GLY A 591 -0.36 19.86 13.20
N PRO A 592 0.03 20.86 12.38
CA PRO A 592 -0.28 20.82 10.95
C PRO A 592 0.40 19.64 10.26
N PHE A 593 -0.33 18.93 9.42
CA PHE A 593 0.15 17.73 8.71
C PHE A 593 0.67 16.61 9.63
N ALA A 594 0.18 16.50 10.86
CA ALA A 594 0.71 15.57 11.86
C ALA A 594 -0.07 14.25 11.99
N VAL A 595 -1.20 14.06 11.32
CA VAL A 595 -1.87 12.77 11.23
C VAL A 595 -0.91 11.77 10.56
N SER A 596 -0.56 10.70 11.30
CA SER A 596 0.53 9.79 10.95
C SER A 596 0.24 8.92 9.74
N THR A 597 0.41 9.47 8.55
CA THR A 597 0.31 8.76 7.25
C THR A 597 1.23 9.37 6.21
N GLY A 598 1.20 8.83 4.98
CA GLY A 598 1.97 9.37 3.86
C GLY A 598 1.42 8.80 2.57
N ILE A 599 0.34 9.39 2.06
CA ILE A 599 -0.34 8.92 0.85
C ILE A 599 0.54 9.13 -0.38
N VAL A 600 0.53 8.13 -1.25
CA VAL A 600 1.02 8.21 -2.63
C VAL A 600 -0.09 7.74 -3.55
N ALA A 601 -0.19 8.36 -4.73
CA ALA A 601 -1.22 8.01 -5.69
C ALA A 601 -0.73 8.25 -7.12
N THR A 602 -1.19 7.39 -8.03
CA THR A 602 -1.00 7.54 -9.49
C THR A 602 -2.31 7.21 -10.20
N GLY A 603 -2.53 7.74 -11.39
CA GLY A 603 -3.76 7.44 -12.11
C GLY A 603 -3.81 8.07 -13.50
N VAL A 604 -4.98 7.92 -14.13
CA VAL A 604 -5.26 8.44 -15.45
C VAL A 604 -6.29 9.58 -15.33
N VAL A 605 -6.03 10.70 -15.99
CA VAL A 605 -6.99 11.81 -16.08
C VAL A 605 -8.09 11.43 -17.08
N PRO A 606 -9.36 11.39 -16.65
CA PRO A 606 -10.45 11.01 -17.53
C PRO A 606 -10.51 11.87 -18.78
N GLY A 607 -10.67 11.24 -19.93
CA GLY A 607 -10.90 11.90 -21.21
C GLY A 607 -9.66 12.43 -21.94
N SER A 608 -8.57 12.78 -21.23
CA SER A 608 -7.33 13.23 -21.86
C SER A 608 -6.35 12.08 -22.12
N GLY A 609 -6.42 10.99 -21.32
CA GLY A 609 -5.40 9.94 -21.31
C GLY A 609 -4.08 10.37 -20.65
N THR A 610 -3.97 11.60 -20.17
CA THR A 610 -2.83 12.09 -19.41
C THR A 610 -2.73 11.35 -18.08
N LEU A 611 -1.51 11.01 -17.68
CA LEU A 611 -1.23 10.39 -16.39
C LEU A 611 -1.07 11.46 -15.32
N ARG A 612 -1.42 11.13 -14.08
CA ARG A 612 -1.25 12.01 -12.93
C ARG A 612 -0.66 11.27 -11.73
N GLY A 613 0.05 12.00 -10.88
CA GLY A 613 0.62 11.46 -9.65
C GLY A 613 0.71 12.50 -8.56
N ALA A 614 0.55 12.06 -7.32
CA ALA A 614 0.57 12.93 -6.15
C ALA A 614 1.24 12.24 -4.96
N ALA A 615 1.83 13.05 -4.06
CA ALA A 615 2.51 12.55 -2.88
C ALA A 615 2.29 13.45 -1.67
N ASP A 616 2.05 12.84 -0.52
CA ASP A 616 1.78 13.51 0.75
C ASP A 616 3.00 14.28 1.28
N VAL A 617 2.72 15.37 1.96
CA VAL A 617 3.72 16.19 2.67
C VAL A 617 3.94 15.73 4.12
N ARG A 618 3.02 14.93 4.70
CA ARG A 618 3.05 14.49 6.10
C ARG A 618 4.21 13.56 6.43
N ARG A 619 4.73 12.89 5.41
CA ARG A 619 5.96 12.11 5.47
C ARG A 619 6.74 12.34 4.18
N GLU A 620 8.01 12.01 4.18
CA GLU A 620 8.80 12.00 2.95
C GLU A 620 8.23 10.95 1.99
N ARG A 621 7.48 11.42 1.00
CA ARG A 621 6.91 10.63 -0.09
C ARG A 621 7.32 11.24 -1.41
N TYR A 622 7.53 10.40 -2.39
CA TYR A 622 8.11 10.82 -3.65
C TYR A 622 7.23 10.35 -4.81
N VAL A 623 7.17 11.17 -5.84
CA VAL A 623 6.49 10.89 -7.09
C VAL A 623 7.32 11.46 -8.23
N PHE A 624 7.44 10.70 -9.30
CA PHE A 624 8.12 11.12 -10.52
C PHE A 624 7.37 10.58 -11.73
N GLY A 625 7.29 11.40 -12.80
CA GLY A 625 6.66 11.04 -14.06
C GLY A 625 7.13 11.97 -15.19
N TRP A 626 6.95 11.53 -16.42
CA TRP A 626 7.31 12.28 -17.63
C TRP A 626 6.38 11.96 -18.80
#